data_d96af0f3feff7437488b3590059af969
#
_entry.id   d96af0f3feff7437488b3590059af969
#
_cell.length_a   1.000
_cell.length_b   1.000
_cell.length_c   1.000
_cell.angle_alpha   90.00
_cell.angle_beta   90.00
_cell.angle_gamma   90.00
#
_symmetry.space_group_name_H-M   'P 1'
#
loop_
_entity.id
_entity.type
_entity.pdbx_description
1 polymer ?
#
loop_
_entity_poly.entity_id
_entity_poly.type
_entity_poly.pdbx_seq_one_letter_code
_entity_poly.pdbx_strand_id
1 'polypeptide(L)'
;MAKKFPDIDHSRIDALGDGIYAIALTLLGLDLVGAVMKVSEEHDLNSALLHEWPIFFSFLMGFFVLYAVWYQYHVYSQFAGKPHALMVWHHGLGFMIAALVPAGAALLGENINTPNMATAVFCFGLLIFIEGPMQLLFLLAMKKRPLTVTSDSPFTGEELQKMASTYSVLLTVYGAIALTTALFAPWAALALYGLFLFTKVNPVGSLNSAVARLGRVLKLPVA
;
A
#
# COMPACT_ATOMS: atom_id res chain seq x y z
N MET A 1 -33.48 -25.46 9.28
CA MET A 1 -33.04 -24.09 9.54
C MET A 1 -31.52 -24.03 9.38
N ALA A 2 -31.02 -23.37 8.36
CA ALA A 2 -29.56 -23.16 8.21
C ALA A 2 -29.10 -22.22 9.34
N LYS A 3 -28.12 -22.66 10.15
CA LYS A 3 -27.50 -21.78 11.14
C LYS A 3 -26.89 -20.59 10.42
N LYS A 4 -27.45 -19.39 10.63
CA LYS A 4 -26.89 -18.15 10.15
C LYS A 4 -25.64 -17.90 10.98
N PHE A 5 -24.46 -17.90 10.34
CA PHE A 5 -23.22 -17.48 11.03
C PHE A 5 -23.41 -16.02 11.51
N PRO A 6 -22.86 -15.68 12.69
CA PRO A 6 -22.96 -14.30 13.19
C PRO A 6 -22.34 -13.35 12.16
N ASP A 7 -23.02 -12.21 11.94
CA ASP A 7 -22.50 -11.16 11.07
C ASP A 7 -21.15 -10.68 11.62
N ILE A 8 -20.15 -10.60 10.76
CA ILE A 8 -18.84 -10.08 11.13
C ILE A 8 -18.98 -8.57 11.27
N ASP A 9 -18.62 -8.04 12.45
CA ASP A 9 -18.63 -6.62 12.70
C ASP A 9 -17.43 -5.94 11.99
N HIS A 10 -17.70 -4.92 11.19
CA HIS A 10 -16.69 -4.14 10.48
C HIS A 10 -15.68 -3.50 11.44
N SER A 11 -16.14 -3.02 12.60
CA SER A 11 -15.30 -2.38 13.60
C SER A 11 -14.20 -3.31 14.14
N ARG A 12 -14.44 -4.61 14.19
CA ARG A 12 -13.42 -5.59 14.61
C ARG A 12 -12.33 -5.81 13.57
N ILE A 13 -12.68 -5.72 12.29
CA ILE A 13 -11.70 -5.81 11.19
C ILE A 13 -10.84 -4.55 11.19
N ASP A 14 -11.45 -3.38 11.37
CA ASP A 14 -10.75 -2.10 11.46
C ASP A 14 -9.78 -2.08 12.65
N ALA A 15 -10.24 -2.51 13.84
CA ALA A 15 -9.39 -2.59 15.03
C ALA A 15 -8.20 -3.57 14.84
N LEU A 16 -8.40 -4.70 14.16
CA LEU A 16 -7.33 -5.62 13.82
C LEU A 16 -6.33 -4.97 12.86
N GLY A 17 -6.83 -4.28 11.83
CA GLY A 17 -6.01 -3.54 10.88
C GLY A 17 -5.17 -2.47 11.56
N ASP A 18 -5.79 -1.61 12.37
CA ASP A 18 -5.09 -0.56 13.12
C ASP A 18 -3.97 -1.14 14.00
N GLY A 19 -4.23 -2.26 14.68
CA GLY A 19 -3.22 -2.96 15.48
C GLY A 19 -2.05 -3.46 14.64
N ILE A 20 -2.30 -4.07 13.48
CA ILE A 20 -1.26 -4.59 12.58
C ILE A 20 -0.41 -3.45 12.01
N TYR A 21 -1.04 -2.37 11.52
CA TYR A 21 -0.31 -1.21 11.02
C TYR A 21 0.51 -0.53 12.11
N ALA A 22 -0.02 -0.37 13.31
CA ALA A 22 0.70 0.21 14.45
C ALA A 22 1.95 -0.62 14.80
N ILE A 23 1.83 -1.95 14.87
CA ILE A 23 2.95 -2.85 15.13
C ILE A 23 3.98 -2.77 13.99
N ALA A 24 3.55 -2.82 12.73
CA ALA A 24 4.46 -2.74 11.60
C ALA A 24 5.25 -1.41 11.57
N LEU A 25 4.60 -0.28 11.87
CA LEU A 25 5.25 1.02 11.98
C LEU A 25 6.28 1.06 13.13
N THR A 26 5.98 0.43 14.27
CA THR A 26 6.92 0.37 15.40
C THR A 26 8.11 -0.55 15.13
N LEU A 27 7.91 -1.65 14.40
CA LEU A 27 9.00 -2.55 13.98
C LEU A 27 10.00 -1.83 13.07
N LEU A 28 9.55 -0.99 12.13
CA LEU A 28 10.43 -0.13 11.35
C LEU A 28 11.29 0.77 12.25
N GLY A 29 10.71 1.32 13.32
CA GLY A 29 11.45 2.14 14.27
C GLY A 29 12.51 1.36 15.04
N LEU A 30 12.29 0.09 15.33
CA LEU A 30 13.28 -0.76 16.01
C LEU A 30 14.50 -1.03 15.13
N ASP A 31 14.32 -1.28 13.84
CA ASP A 31 15.42 -1.44 12.89
C ASP A 31 16.29 -0.17 12.82
N LEU A 32 15.63 1.01 12.83
CA LEU A 32 16.32 2.29 12.86
C LEU A 32 17.13 2.49 14.16
N VAL A 33 16.59 2.08 15.32
CA VAL A 33 17.33 2.14 16.59
C VAL A 33 18.60 1.30 16.53
N GLY A 34 18.54 0.10 15.94
CA GLY A 34 19.71 -0.75 15.74
C GLY A 34 20.79 -0.05 14.91
N ALA A 35 20.42 0.61 13.83
CA ALA A 35 21.35 1.38 13.00
C ALA A 35 21.96 2.57 13.76
N VAL A 36 21.16 3.32 14.51
CA VAL A 36 21.65 4.45 15.32
C VAL A 36 22.63 4.00 16.40
N MET A 37 22.37 2.86 17.06
CA MET A 37 23.30 2.31 18.05
C MET A 37 24.64 1.95 17.42
N LYS A 38 24.65 1.30 16.25
CA LYS A 38 25.87 0.96 15.50
C LYS A 38 26.68 2.21 15.12
N VAL A 39 26.00 3.25 14.62
CA VAL A 39 26.59 4.54 14.26
C VAL A 39 27.21 5.23 15.49
N SER A 40 26.58 5.11 16.66
CA SER A 40 27.04 5.76 17.91
C SER A 40 28.33 5.17 18.47
N GLU A 41 28.75 3.99 18.02
CA GLU A 41 30.00 3.34 18.41
C GLU A 41 31.21 3.84 17.59
N GLU A 42 30.97 4.57 16.48
CA GLU A 42 32.02 5.07 15.60
C GLU A 42 32.64 6.39 16.12
N HIS A 43 33.94 6.58 15.87
CA HIS A 43 34.65 7.79 16.30
C HIS A 43 34.23 9.05 15.53
N ASP A 44 33.85 8.92 14.24
CA ASP A 44 33.34 10.01 13.41
C ASP A 44 31.84 9.80 13.12
N LEU A 45 31.03 10.38 13.95
CA LEU A 45 29.57 10.29 13.85
C LEU A 45 29.01 10.81 12.51
N ASN A 46 29.62 11.87 11.94
CA ASN A 46 29.13 12.42 10.68
C ASN A 46 29.36 11.46 9.52
N SER A 47 30.55 10.89 9.42
CA SER A 47 30.88 9.88 8.41
C SER A 47 30.02 8.64 8.58
N ALA A 48 29.81 8.18 9.80
CA ALA A 48 29.02 7.01 10.10
C ALA A 48 27.53 7.20 9.72
N LEU A 49 26.93 8.35 10.06
CA LEU A 49 25.55 8.70 9.66
C LEU A 49 25.40 8.78 8.13
N LEU A 50 26.40 9.36 7.45
CA LEU A 50 26.39 9.42 5.99
C LEU A 50 26.57 8.05 5.35
N HIS A 51 27.28 7.13 6.00
CA HIS A 51 27.44 5.76 5.51
C HIS A 51 26.15 4.95 5.65
N GLU A 52 25.43 5.08 6.77
CA GLU A 52 24.19 4.36 7.08
C GLU A 52 22.92 5.01 6.50
N TRP A 53 23.06 6.06 5.67
CA TRP A 53 21.91 6.73 5.04
C TRP A 53 20.91 5.79 4.33
N PRO A 54 21.32 4.61 3.76
CA PRO A 54 20.38 3.71 3.13
C PRO A 54 19.31 3.15 4.08
N ILE A 55 19.68 2.91 5.34
CA ILE A 55 18.75 2.42 6.37
C ILE A 55 17.73 3.51 6.72
N PHE A 56 18.18 4.76 6.89
CA PHE A 56 17.27 5.89 7.12
C PHE A 56 16.31 6.10 5.95
N PHE A 57 16.83 5.98 4.73
CA PHE A 57 16.02 6.09 3.52
C PHE A 57 14.98 4.97 3.43
N SER A 58 15.37 3.72 3.66
CA SER A 58 14.46 2.57 3.61
C SER A 58 13.40 2.63 4.72
N PHE A 59 13.76 3.11 5.92
CA PHE A 59 12.82 3.41 6.99
C PHE A 59 11.75 4.41 6.53
N LEU A 60 12.15 5.55 5.96
CA LEU A 60 11.21 6.56 5.46
C LEU A 60 10.30 5.98 4.36
N MET A 61 10.86 5.22 3.42
CA MET A 61 10.09 4.56 2.38
C MET A 61 9.07 3.59 2.97
N GLY A 62 9.48 2.72 3.88
CA GLY A 62 8.59 1.77 4.55
C GLY A 62 7.50 2.46 5.38
N PHE A 63 7.86 3.52 6.11
CA PHE A 63 6.94 4.31 6.91
C PHE A 63 5.85 4.94 6.04
N PHE A 64 6.23 5.62 4.97
CA PHE A 64 5.26 6.27 4.08
C PHE A 64 4.40 5.26 3.32
N VAL A 65 4.94 4.09 2.95
CA VAL A 65 4.15 3.00 2.37
C VAL A 65 3.06 2.55 3.34
N LEU A 66 3.44 2.17 4.57
CA LEU A 66 2.48 1.71 5.58
C LEU A 66 1.44 2.78 5.93
N TYR A 67 1.89 4.02 6.14
CA TYR A 67 1.00 5.13 6.46
C TYR A 67 0.01 5.43 5.33
N ALA A 68 0.47 5.42 4.08
CA ALA A 68 -0.38 5.68 2.92
C ALA A 68 -1.43 4.57 2.71
N VAL A 69 -1.04 3.31 2.91
CA VAL A 69 -1.96 2.16 2.79
C VAL A 69 -2.96 2.17 3.95
N TRP A 70 -2.51 2.39 5.19
CA TRP A 70 -3.38 2.55 6.34
C TRP A 70 -4.40 3.69 6.14
N TYR A 71 -3.94 4.86 5.71
CA TYR A 71 -4.81 6.01 5.48
C TYR A 71 -5.87 5.72 4.42
N GLN A 72 -5.46 5.09 3.31
CA GLN A 72 -6.39 4.67 2.27
C GLN A 72 -7.42 3.66 2.79
N TYR A 73 -6.98 2.66 3.55
CA TYR A 73 -7.86 1.68 4.20
C TYR A 73 -8.87 2.39 5.12
N HIS A 74 -8.39 3.30 5.99
CA HIS A 74 -9.21 4.07 6.91
C HIS A 74 -10.30 4.90 6.19
N VAL A 75 -9.93 5.57 5.09
CA VAL A 75 -10.90 6.35 4.29
C VAL A 75 -11.94 5.46 3.64
N TYR A 76 -11.54 4.30 3.09
CA TYR A 76 -12.50 3.40 2.45
C TYR A 76 -13.41 2.70 3.45
N SER A 77 -12.92 2.35 4.64
CA SER A 77 -13.72 1.70 5.67
C SER A 77 -14.91 2.56 6.15
N GLN A 78 -14.76 3.89 6.12
CA GLN A 78 -15.85 4.81 6.48
C GLN A 78 -17.07 4.72 5.55
N PHE A 79 -16.87 4.33 4.30
CA PHE A 79 -17.95 4.20 3.31
C PHE A 79 -18.40 2.76 3.12
N ALA A 80 -17.66 1.78 3.64
CA ALA A 80 -17.98 0.37 3.49
C ALA A 80 -19.18 -0.02 4.38
N GLY A 81 -20.16 -0.68 3.76
CA GLY A 81 -21.27 -1.29 4.47
C GLY A 81 -20.89 -2.65 5.09
N LYS A 82 -21.89 -3.52 5.31
CA LYS A 82 -21.66 -4.85 5.91
C LYS A 82 -20.63 -5.67 5.11
N PRO A 83 -19.57 -6.17 5.76
CA PRO A 83 -18.53 -6.91 5.07
C PRO A 83 -19.04 -8.27 4.58
N HIS A 84 -18.70 -8.60 3.33
CA HIS A 84 -18.86 -9.95 2.80
C HIS A 84 -17.63 -10.80 3.17
N ALA A 85 -17.78 -12.13 3.34
CA ALA A 85 -16.68 -13.01 3.71
C ALA A 85 -15.43 -12.86 2.81
N LEU A 86 -15.62 -12.68 1.50
CA LEU A 86 -14.51 -12.44 0.56
C LEU A 86 -13.79 -11.13 0.85
N MET A 87 -14.49 -10.09 1.30
CA MET A 87 -13.89 -8.82 1.70
C MET A 87 -13.02 -8.98 2.94
N VAL A 88 -13.44 -9.79 3.92
CA VAL A 88 -12.66 -10.10 5.11
C VAL A 88 -11.34 -10.79 4.73
N TRP A 89 -11.38 -11.77 3.81
CA TRP A 89 -10.19 -12.43 3.31
C TRP A 89 -9.26 -11.48 2.54
N HIS A 90 -9.82 -10.61 1.71
CA HIS A 90 -9.05 -9.60 1.00
C HIS A 90 -8.31 -8.67 1.97
N HIS A 91 -8.99 -8.16 3.02
CA HIS A 91 -8.36 -7.34 4.06
C HIS A 91 -7.29 -8.12 4.82
N GLY A 92 -7.56 -9.39 5.17
CA GLY A 92 -6.58 -10.26 5.84
C GLY A 92 -5.29 -10.43 5.04
N LEU A 93 -5.39 -10.59 3.71
CA LEU A 93 -4.22 -10.62 2.82
C LEU A 93 -3.48 -9.28 2.79
N GLY A 94 -4.21 -8.15 2.76
CA GLY A 94 -3.61 -6.81 2.85
C GLY A 94 -2.86 -6.61 4.17
N PHE A 95 -3.42 -7.05 5.29
CA PHE A 95 -2.76 -7.01 6.61
C PHE A 95 -1.49 -7.87 6.66
N MET A 96 -1.52 -9.05 6.03
CA MET A 96 -0.33 -9.90 5.90
C MET A 96 0.78 -9.19 5.12
N ILE A 97 0.45 -8.52 4.01
CA ILE A 97 1.42 -7.74 3.22
C ILE A 97 1.96 -6.58 4.05
N ALA A 98 1.11 -5.84 4.77
CA ALA A 98 1.52 -4.74 5.65
C ALA A 98 2.52 -5.21 6.73
N ALA A 99 2.29 -6.39 7.32
CA ALA A 99 3.20 -6.98 8.30
C ALA A 99 4.58 -7.37 7.72
N LEU A 100 4.68 -7.56 6.39
CA LEU A 100 5.94 -7.87 5.71
C LEU A 100 6.73 -6.62 5.29
N VAL A 101 6.12 -5.42 5.29
CA VAL A 101 6.79 -4.18 4.86
C VAL A 101 8.05 -3.87 5.68
N PRO A 102 8.10 -4.04 7.01
CA PRO A 102 9.33 -3.82 7.77
C PRO A 102 10.49 -4.70 7.28
N ALA A 103 10.26 -5.99 7.07
CA ALA A 103 11.29 -6.89 6.54
C ALA A 103 11.73 -6.50 5.12
N GLY A 104 10.79 -6.04 4.27
CA GLY A 104 11.11 -5.52 2.95
C GLY A 104 11.94 -4.23 3.00
N ALA A 105 11.66 -3.35 3.95
CA ALA A 105 12.43 -2.12 4.16
C ALA A 105 13.84 -2.42 4.68
N ALA A 106 13.99 -3.35 5.62
CA ALA A 106 15.29 -3.82 6.09
C ALA A 106 16.12 -4.42 4.95
N LEU A 107 15.50 -5.31 4.14
CA LEU A 107 16.15 -5.87 2.95
C LEU A 107 16.60 -4.78 1.97
N LEU A 108 15.79 -3.75 1.76
CA LEU A 108 16.14 -2.62 0.90
C LEU A 108 17.32 -1.84 1.47
N GLY A 109 17.29 -1.45 2.76
CA GLY A 109 18.32 -0.66 3.41
C GLY A 109 19.70 -1.32 3.38
N GLU A 110 19.74 -2.61 3.68
CA GLU A 110 21.00 -3.40 3.70
C GLU A 110 21.60 -3.62 2.29
N ASN A 111 20.81 -3.46 1.22
CA ASN A 111 21.24 -3.79 -0.13
C ASN A 111 21.36 -2.58 -1.08
N ILE A 112 21.06 -1.36 -0.65
CA ILE A 112 21.34 -0.15 -1.45
C ILE A 112 22.86 -0.05 -1.67
N ASN A 113 23.25 0.26 -2.89
CA ASN A 113 24.66 0.33 -3.34
C ASN A 113 25.41 -1.01 -3.31
N THR A 114 24.72 -2.15 -3.19
CA THR A 114 25.32 -3.48 -3.34
C THR A 114 24.95 -4.12 -4.70
N PRO A 115 25.61 -5.19 -5.12
CA PRO A 115 25.22 -5.96 -6.30
C PRO A 115 23.78 -6.52 -6.25
N ASN A 116 23.22 -6.66 -5.05
CA ASN A 116 21.87 -7.19 -4.82
C ASN A 116 20.77 -6.11 -4.83
N MET A 117 21.12 -4.85 -5.07
CA MET A 117 20.19 -3.73 -5.02
C MET A 117 18.95 -3.93 -5.89
N ALA A 118 19.12 -4.43 -7.13
CA ALA A 118 18.00 -4.66 -8.04
C ALA A 118 16.97 -5.64 -7.45
N THR A 119 17.44 -6.73 -6.86
CA THR A 119 16.59 -7.72 -6.21
C THR A 119 15.89 -7.14 -4.98
N ALA A 120 16.60 -6.40 -4.14
CA ALA A 120 16.03 -5.78 -2.94
C ALA A 120 14.94 -4.75 -3.30
N VAL A 121 15.21 -3.88 -4.28
CA VAL A 121 14.24 -2.91 -4.79
C VAL A 121 13.02 -3.62 -5.39
N PHE A 122 13.23 -4.68 -6.16
CA PHE A 122 12.13 -5.48 -6.72
C PHE A 122 11.27 -6.10 -5.61
N CYS A 123 11.88 -6.74 -4.60
CA CYS A 123 11.16 -7.36 -3.49
C CYS A 123 10.36 -6.33 -2.67
N PHE A 124 10.95 -5.17 -2.38
CA PHE A 124 10.25 -4.08 -1.69
C PHE A 124 9.10 -3.53 -2.55
N GLY A 125 9.33 -3.31 -3.84
CA GLY A 125 8.30 -2.87 -4.77
C GLY A 125 7.15 -3.87 -4.92
N LEU A 126 7.44 -5.18 -4.85
CA LEU A 126 6.41 -6.22 -4.88
C LEU A 126 5.43 -6.05 -3.71
N LEU A 127 5.90 -5.75 -2.50
CA LEU A 127 5.03 -5.48 -1.35
C LEU A 127 4.13 -4.25 -1.57
N ILE A 128 4.63 -3.22 -2.29
CA ILE A 128 3.85 -2.02 -2.60
C ILE A 128 2.76 -2.29 -3.65
N PHE A 129 3.09 -3.02 -4.70
CA PHE A 129 2.26 -3.08 -5.91
C PHE A 129 1.42 -4.34 -6.04
N ILE A 130 1.64 -5.38 -5.22
CA ILE A 130 0.84 -6.61 -5.25
C ILE A 130 -0.63 -6.37 -4.90
N GLU A 131 -0.92 -5.30 -4.19
CA GLU A 131 -2.28 -4.90 -3.84
C GLU A 131 -3.13 -4.61 -5.10
N GLY A 132 -2.54 -4.02 -6.14
CA GLY A 132 -3.25 -3.72 -7.39
C GLY A 132 -3.90 -4.95 -8.04
N PRO A 133 -3.14 -5.98 -8.44
CA PRO A 133 -3.71 -7.20 -9.00
C PRO A 133 -4.58 -7.96 -7.99
N MET A 134 -4.25 -7.96 -6.71
CA MET A 134 -5.05 -8.59 -5.66
C MET A 134 -6.43 -7.94 -5.55
N GLN A 135 -6.50 -6.61 -5.52
CA GLN A 135 -7.74 -5.84 -5.51
C GLN A 135 -8.53 -6.09 -6.80
N LEU A 136 -7.86 -6.14 -7.96
CA LEU A 136 -8.53 -6.41 -9.23
C LEU A 136 -9.17 -7.79 -9.24
N LEU A 137 -8.47 -8.83 -8.79
CA LEU A 137 -9.02 -10.18 -8.67
C LEU A 137 -10.22 -10.24 -7.72
N PHE A 138 -10.13 -9.53 -6.58
CA PHE A 138 -11.24 -9.40 -5.65
C PHE A 138 -12.47 -8.78 -6.32
N LEU A 139 -12.31 -7.65 -7.02
CA LEU A 139 -13.40 -6.96 -7.69
C LEU A 139 -14.00 -7.77 -8.84
N LEU A 140 -13.19 -8.54 -9.57
CA LEU A 140 -13.68 -9.48 -10.57
C LEU A 140 -14.53 -10.58 -9.94
N ALA A 141 -14.12 -11.12 -8.79
CA ALA A 141 -14.92 -12.10 -8.05
C ALA A 141 -16.23 -11.49 -7.51
N MET A 142 -16.25 -10.21 -7.19
CA MET A 142 -17.43 -9.47 -6.72
C MET A 142 -18.30 -8.88 -7.85
N LYS A 143 -17.95 -9.09 -9.13
CA LYS A 143 -18.62 -8.44 -10.29
C LYS A 143 -20.16 -8.56 -10.29
N LYS A 144 -20.71 -9.65 -9.79
CA LYS A 144 -22.16 -9.88 -9.71
C LYS A 144 -22.80 -9.40 -8.40
N ARG A 145 -22.01 -8.84 -7.48
CA ARG A 145 -22.45 -8.40 -6.16
C ARG A 145 -21.82 -7.04 -5.87
N PRO A 146 -22.58 -5.94 -6.11
CA PRO A 146 -22.06 -4.60 -5.84
C PRO A 146 -21.58 -4.48 -4.39
N LEU A 147 -20.57 -3.66 -4.18
CA LEU A 147 -20.09 -3.32 -2.84
C LEU A 147 -21.25 -2.69 -2.06
N THR A 148 -21.43 -3.10 -0.82
CA THR A 148 -22.37 -2.45 0.08
C THR A 148 -21.73 -1.18 0.64
N VAL A 149 -22.50 -0.11 0.68
CA VAL A 149 -22.06 1.18 1.23
C VAL A 149 -22.95 1.59 2.39
N THR A 150 -22.45 2.46 3.26
CA THR A 150 -23.22 3.06 4.36
C THR A 150 -24.28 4.03 3.81
N SER A 151 -25.31 4.34 4.61
CA SER A 151 -26.36 5.32 4.24
C SER A 151 -25.81 6.71 3.96
N ASP A 152 -24.70 7.06 4.59
CA ASP A 152 -24.08 8.38 4.52
C ASP A 152 -23.02 8.47 3.42
N SER A 153 -22.80 7.37 2.67
CA SER A 153 -21.86 7.36 1.57
C SER A 153 -22.31 8.28 0.43
N PRO A 154 -21.44 9.18 -0.07
CA PRO A 154 -21.75 10.00 -1.23
C PRO A 154 -21.74 9.21 -2.55
N PHE A 155 -21.37 7.92 -2.50
CA PHE A 155 -21.27 7.04 -3.68
C PHE A 155 -22.20 5.84 -3.54
N THR A 156 -22.71 5.38 -4.68
CA THR A 156 -23.36 4.06 -4.75
C THR A 156 -22.32 2.93 -4.74
N GLY A 157 -22.72 1.72 -4.39
CA GLY A 157 -21.83 0.56 -4.41
C GLY A 157 -21.25 0.27 -5.81
N GLU A 158 -22.01 0.53 -6.87
CA GLU A 158 -21.57 0.37 -8.26
C GLU A 158 -20.51 1.42 -8.65
N GLU A 159 -20.73 2.67 -8.27
CA GLU A 159 -19.75 3.75 -8.50
C GLU A 159 -18.45 3.48 -7.76
N LEU A 160 -18.54 3.11 -6.49
CA LEU A 160 -17.36 2.76 -5.69
C LEU A 160 -16.59 1.58 -6.30
N GLN A 161 -17.31 0.54 -6.77
CA GLN A 161 -16.71 -0.61 -7.43
C GLN A 161 -16.03 -0.24 -8.74
N LYS A 162 -16.63 0.63 -9.55
CA LYS A 162 -16.07 1.14 -10.80
C LYS A 162 -14.78 1.96 -10.54
N MET A 163 -14.84 2.86 -9.55
CA MET A 163 -13.67 3.66 -9.13
C MET A 163 -12.53 2.76 -8.65
N ALA A 164 -12.83 1.80 -7.76
CA ALA A 164 -11.86 0.85 -7.26
C ALA A 164 -11.25 -0.02 -8.37
N SER A 165 -12.06 -0.47 -9.34
CA SER A 165 -11.58 -1.25 -10.49
C SER A 165 -10.62 -0.43 -11.37
N THR A 166 -10.99 0.81 -11.69
CA THR A 166 -10.13 1.71 -12.49
C THR A 166 -8.80 1.95 -11.78
N TYR A 167 -8.86 2.25 -10.49
CA TYR A 167 -7.67 2.46 -9.68
C TYR A 167 -6.78 1.21 -9.64
N SER A 168 -7.35 0.01 -9.45
CA SER A 168 -6.61 -1.25 -9.38
C SER A 168 -5.92 -1.59 -10.71
N VAL A 169 -6.56 -1.30 -11.85
CA VAL A 169 -5.93 -1.47 -13.17
C VAL A 169 -4.74 -0.52 -13.32
N LEU A 170 -4.92 0.76 -12.98
CA LEU A 170 -3.83 1.75 -13.05
C LEU A 170 -2.66 1.37 -12.14
N LEU A 171 -2.96 0.94 -10.91
CA LEU A 171 -1.96 0.50 -9.94
C LEU A 171 -1.21 -0.75 -10.44
N THR A 172 -1.92 -1.70 -11.03
CA THR A 172 -1.31 -2.92 -11.59
C THR A 172 -0.37 -2.60 -12.76
N VAL A 173 -0.82 -1.74 -13.69
CA VAL A 173 0.01 -1.33 -14.84
C VAL A 173 1.23 -0.52 -14.38
N TYR A 174 1.02 0.46 -13.51
CA TYR A 174 2.11 1.25 -12.93
C TYR A 174 3.11 0.36 -12.18
N GLY A 175 2.60 -0.55 -11.34
CA GLY A 175 3.42 -1.49 -10.59
C GLY A 175 4.22 -2.42 -11.49
N ALA A 176 3.63 -2.93 -12.57
CA ALA A 176 4.35 -3.76 -13.54
C ALA A 176 5.52 -3.00 -14.19
N ILE A 177 5.30 -1.72 -14.57
CA ILE A 177 6.36 -0.86 -15.11
C ILE A 177 7.45 -0.63 -14.06
N ALA A 178 7.06 -0.26 -12.83
CA ALA A 178 7.99 0.05 -11.75
C ALA A 178 8.82 -1.18 -11.33
N LEU A 179 8.20 -2.37 -11.23
CA LEU A 179 8.87 -3.62 -10.92
C LEU A 179 9.82 -4.08 -12.04
N THR A 180 9.42 -3.93 -13.28
CA THR A 180 10.28 -4.23 -14.41
C THR A 180 11.49 -3.29 -14.43
N THR A 181 11.27 -1.99 -14.15
CA THR A 181 12.34 -0.98 -14.03
C THR A 181 13.33 -1.34 -12.93
N ALA A 182 12.87 -1.93 -11.80
CA ALA A 182 13.73 -2.31 -10.69
C ALA A 182 14.85 -3.29 -11.09
N LEU A 183 14.59 -4.17 -12.06
CA LEU A 183 15.54 -5.19 -12.50
C LEU A 183 16.70 -4.60 -13.32
N PHE A 184 16.49 -3.46 -14.00
CA PHE A 184 17.47 -2.87 -14.91
C PHE A 184 18.00 -1.52 -14.42
N ALA A 185 17.19 -0.76 -13.69
CA ALA A 185 17.50 0.58 -13.20
C ALA A 185 16.91 0.81 -11.81
N PRO A 186 17.48 0.21 -10.75
CA PRO A 186 16.88 0.22 -9.40
C PRO A 186 16.67 1.63 -8.83
N TRP A 187 17.55 2.59 -9.12
CA TRP A 187 17.38 3.99 -8.72
C TRP A 187 16.16 4.65 -9.38
N ALA A 188 15.93 4.37 -10.67
CA ALA A 188 14.75 4.87 -11.36
C ALA A 188 13.47 4.25 -10.80
N ALA A 189 13.50 2.97 -10.43
CA ALA A 189 12.38 2.32 -9.77
C ALA A 189 12.07 2.93 -8.39
N LEU A 190 13.09 3.23 -7.57
CA LEU A 190 12.89 3.93 -6.29
C LEU A 190 12.27 5.32 -6.49
N ALA A 191 12.69 6.04 -7.53
CA ALA A 191 12.04 7.33 -7.88
C ALA A 191 10.56 7.15 -8.27
N LEU A 192 10.23 6.09 -9.02
CA LEU A 192 8.84 5.75 -9.32
C LEU A 192 8.05 5.38 -8.04
N TYR A 193 8.64 4.61 -7.12
CA TYR A 193 7.98 4.29 -5.84
C TYR A 193 7.70 5.57 -5.03
N GLY A 194 8.67 6.49 -4.95
CA GLY A 194 8.49 7.79 -4.30
C GLY A 194 7.39 8.63 -4.96
N LEU A 195 7.36 8.69 -6.29
CA LEU A 195 6.31 9.38 -7.04
C LEU A 195 4.92 8.78 -6.76
N PHE A 196 4.83 7.45 -6.72
CA PHE A 196 3.60 6.77 -6.35
C PHE A 196 3.13 7.15 -4.93
N LEU A 197 4.02 7.13 -3.95
CA LEU A 197 3.70 7.54 -2.58
C LEU A 197 3.22 8.99 -2.50
N PHE A 198 3.86 9.88 -3.25
CA PHE A 198 3.43 11.28 -3.30
C PHE A 198 1.99 11.44 -3.82
N THR A 199 1.55 10.60 -4.77
CA THR A 199 0.16 10.59 -5.24
C THR A 199 -0.84 10.09 -4.18
N LYS A 200 -0.38 9.32 -3.21
CA LYS A 200 -1.22 8.79 -2.11
C LYS A 200 -1.49 9.79 -1.00
N VAL A 201 -0.63 10.78 -0.82
CA VAL A 201 -0.78 11.80 0.24
C VAL A 201 -2.03 12.68 0.04
N ASN A 202 -2.56 12.75 -1.20
CA ASN A 202 -3.82 13.44 -1.48
C ASN A 202 -4.78 12.54 -2.29
N PRO A 203 -5.30 11.45 -1.71
CA PRO A 203 -6.04 10.44 -2.45
C PRO A 203 -7.36 10.97 -3.02
N VAL A 204 -8.05 11.88 -2.33
CA VAL A 204 -9.37 12.40 -2.76
C VAL A 204 -9.20 13.40 -3.90
N GLY A 205 -8.24 14.30 -3.82
CA GLY A 205 -7.98 15.30 -4.87
C GLY A 205 -7.33 14.69 -6.12
N SER A 206 -6.39 13.76 -5.95
CA SER A 206 -5.69 13.13 -7.07
C SER A 206 -6.54 12.09 -7.80
N LEU A 207 -7.33 11.30 -7.07
CA LEU A 207 -8.21 10.29 -7.68
C LEU A 207 -9.32 10.96 -8.49
N ASN A 208 -10.02 11.95 -7.92
CA ASN A 208 -11.07 12.69 -8.63
C ASN A 208 -10.52 13.45 -9.83
N SER A 209 -9.34 14.04 -9.72
CA SER A 209 -8.69 14.74 -10.84
C SER A 209 -8.15 13.79 -11.90
N ALA A 210 -7.60 12.64 -11.53
CA ALA A 210 -7.11 11.62 -12.46
C ALA A 210 -8.26 10.90 -13.16
N VAL A 211 -9.32 10.51 -12.44
CA VAL A 211 -10.53 9.90 -13.01
C VAL A 211 -11.25 10.88 -13.92
N ALA A 212 -11.38 12.16 -13.53
CA ALA A 212 -11.97 13.20 -14.38
C ALA A 212 -11.12 13.54 -15.62
N ARG A 213 -9.79 13.45 -15.54
CA ARG A 213 -8.90 13.60 -16.70
C ARG A 213 -8.95 12.39 -17.64
N LEU A 214 -8.89 11.18 -17.10
CA LEU A 214 -9.02 9.94 -17.87
C LEU A 214 -10.39 9.79 -18.51
N GLY A 215 -11.47 10.13 -17.81
CA GLY A 215 -12.82 10.16 -18.36
C GLY A 215 -12.95 11.09 -19.57
N ARG A 216 -12.28 12.25 -19.53
CA ARG A 216 -12.21 13.19 -20.67
C ARG A 216 -11.38 12.67 -21.84
N VAL A 217 -10.24 12.02 -21.56
CA VAL A 217 -9.36 11.47 -22.62
C VAL A 217 -9.97 10.24 -23.28
N LEU A 218 -10.62 9.38 -22.51
CA LEU A 218 -11.23 8.14 -23.01
C LEU A 218 -12.65 8.30 -23.51
N LYS A 219 -13.21 9.54 -23.53
CA LYS A 219 -14.60 9.83 -23.90
C LYS A 219 -15.62 8.93 -23.18
N LEU A 220 -15.31 8.48 -21.98
CA LEU A 220 -16.24 7.75 -21.15
C LEU A 220 -17.26 8.74 -20.58
N PRO A 221 -18.56 8.38 -20.54
CA PRO A 221 -19.56 9.26 -19.92
C PRO A 221 -19.18 9.46 -18.45
N VAL A 222 -18.75 10.69 -18.14
CA VAL A 222 -18.57 11.15 -16.76
C VAL A 222 -19.96 11.51 -16.29
N ALA A 223 -20.56 10.66 -15.45
CA ALA A 223 -21.80 10.99 -14.75
C ALA A 223 -21.49 11.94 -13.61
#